data_9ef74fc804e83c5bd69bfe5b53809de9
#
_entry.id   9ef74fc804e83c5bd69bfe5b53809de9
#
_cell.length_a   1.000
_cell.length_b   1.000
_cell.length_c   1.000
_cell.angle_alpha   90.00
_cell.angle_beta   90.00
_cell.angle_gamma   90.00
#
_symmetry.space_group_name_H-M   'P 1'
#
loop_
_entity.id
_entity.type
_entity.pdbx_description
1 polymer ?
#
loop_
_entity_poly.entity_id
_entity_poly.type
_entity_poly.pdbx_seq_one_letter_code
_entity_poly.pdbx_strand_id
1 'polypeptide(L)'
;MTKASLISIGAYAPKDILTNYDLEKIVDTSDEWITKRTGIKERRIAKDEFTSDLGYRAALQALERSGLDKSDIDAVICATITPDYFCMPSTAC
;
A
#
# COMPACT_ATOMS: atom_id res chain seq x y z
N MET A 1 -12.74 22.69 21.35
CA MET A 1 -13.01 21.53 20.47
C MET A 1 -11.71 21.07 19.80
N THR A 2 -11.41 19.80 19.89
CA THR A 2 -10.24 19.22 19.22
C THR A 2 -10.50 19.04 17.73
N LYS A 3 -9.56 19.47 16.91
CA LYS A 3 -9.64 19.33 15.45
C LYS A 3 -8.55 18.39 14.96
N ALA A 4 -8.83 17.65 13.90
CA ALA A 4 -7.85 16.85 13.20
C ALA A 4 -7.56 17.47 11.83
N SER A 5 -6.30 17.38 11.39
CA SER A 5 -5.86 17.86 10.08
C SER A 5 -5.04 16.79 9.38
N LEU A 6 -5.22 16.67 8.07
CA LEU A 6 -4.36 15.87 7.22
C LEU A 6 -3.16 16.73 6.81
N ILE A 7 -1.96 16.39 7.27
CA ILE A 7 -0.75 17.18 7.05
C ILE A 7 -0.04 16.80 5.75
N SER A 8 0.09 15.50 5.47
CA SER A 8 0.73 15.01 4.26
C SER A 8 0.25 13.63 3.86
N ILE A 9 0.60 13.22 2.66
CA ILE A 9 0.30 11.90 2.09
C ILE A 9 1.57 11.34 1.46
N GLY A 10 1.78 10.05 1.62
CA GLY A 10 2.82 9.30 0.95
C GLY A 10 2.25 8.02 0.34
N ALA A 11 2.91 7.53 -0.69
CA ALA A 11 2.52 6.31 -1.38
C ALA A 11 3.75 5.52 -1.83
N TYR A 12 3.59 4.21 -1.89
CA TYR A 12 4.59 3.31 -2.45
C TYR A 12 3.91 2.17 -3.19
N ALA A 13 4.45 1.80 -4.33
CA ALA A 13 4.01 0.64 -5.10
C ALA A 13 5.23 -0.20 -5.51
N PRO A 14 5.16 -1.54 -5.40
CA PRO A 14 6.22 -2.43 -5.87
C PRO A 14 6.54 -2.25 -7.36
N LYS A 15 7.70 -2.72 -7.78
CA LYS A 15 8.18 -2.58 -9.16
C LYS A 15 7.43 -3.48 -10.14
N ASP A 16 7.12 -4.70 -9.71
CA ASP A 16 6.54 -5.71 -10.60
C ASP A 16 5.10 -5.37 -10.92
N ILE A 17 4.77 -5.47 -12.20
CA ILE A 17 3.46 -5.15 -12.74
C ILE A 17 2.80 -6.43 -13.23
N LEU A 18 1.54 -6.64 -12.89
CA LEU A 18 0.68 -7.66 -13.45
C LEU A 18 -0.46 -6.97 -14.21
N THR A 19 -0.46 -7.11 -15.53
CA THR A 19 -1.47 -6.52 -16.40
C THR A 19 -2.72 -7.39 -16.49
N ASN A 20 -3.83 -6.82 -16.98
CA ASN A 20 -5.02 -7.60 -17.29
C ASN A 20 -4.74 -8.67 -18.37
N TYR A 21 -3.88 -8.37 -19.34
CA TYR A 21 -3.46 -9.32 -20.38
C TYR A 21 -2.67 -10.50 -19.81
N ASP A 22 -1.89 -10.28 -18.75
CA ASP A 22 -1.22 -11.38 -18.05
C ASP A 22 -2.23 -12.26 -17.32
N LEU A 23 -3.27 -11.66 -16.74
CA LEU A 23 -4.35 -12.40 -16.08
C LEU A 23 -5.18 -13.26 -17.06
N GLU A 24 -5.41 -12.78 -18.28
CA GLU A 24 -6.11 -13.54 -19.32
C GLU A 24 -5.44 -14.88 -19.61
N LYS A 25 -4.12 -14.98 -19.40
CA LYS A 25 -3.35 -16.22 -19.61
C LYS A 25 -3.52 -17.23 -18.46
N ILE A 26 -3.96 -16.78 -17.30
CA ILE A 26 -4.00 -17.57 -16.07
C ILE A 26 -5.42 -17.97 -15.69
N VAL A 27 -6.37 -17.08 -15.88
CA VAL A 27 -7.77 -17.25 -15.50
C VAL A 27 -8.71 -16.83 -16.62
N ASP A 28 -9.93 -17.33 -16.58
CA ASP A 28 -10.98 -17.00 -17.56
C ASP A 28 -11.52 -15.58 -17.30
N THR A 29 -10.87 -14.59 -17.92
CA THR A 29 -11.22 -13.18 -17.83
C THR A 29 -10.77 -12.44 -19.09
N SER A 30 -11.07 -11.15 -19.17
CA SER A 30 -10.59 -10.26 -20.22
C SER A 30 -10.26 -8.87 -19.69
N ASP A 31 -9.32 -8.17 -20.36
CA ASP A 31 -9.01 -6.78 -20.05
C ASP A 31 -10.25 -5.88 -20.10
N GLU A 32 -11.08 -6.06 -21.13
CA GLU A 32 -12.33 -5.31 -21.29
C GLU A 32 -13.27 -5.51 -20.08
N TRP A 33 -13.46 -6.76 -19.66
CA TRP A 33 -14.34 -7.09 -18.51
C TRP A 33 -13.82 -6.47 -17.21
N ILE A 34 -12.52 -6.62 -16.94
CA ILE A 34 -11.89 -6.08 -15.71
C ILE A 34 -11.95 -4.55 -15.70
N THR A 35 -11.55 -3.92 -16.79
CA THR A 35 -11.50 -2.45 -16.91
C THR A 35 -12.90 -1.84 -16.79
N LYS A 36 -13.90 -2.45 -17.42
CA LYS A 36 -15.29 -1.98 -17.36
C LYS A 36 -15.87 -2.02 -15.95
N ARG A 37 -15.50 -3.04 -15.16
CA ARG A 37 -16.02 -3.23 -13.81
C ARG A 37 -15.22 -2.51 -12.72
N THR A 38 -13.92 -2.36 -12.89
CA THR A 38 -13.03 -1.88 -11.83
C THR A 38 -12.22 -0.64 -12.20
N GLY A 39 -12.07 -0.35 -13.49
CA GLY A 39 -11.15 0.67 -13.98
C GLY A 39 -9.67 0.27 -13.87
N ILE A 40 -9.37 -0.92 -13.36
CA ILE A 40 -8.01 -1.40 -13.15
C ILE A 40 -7.46 -1.98 -14.44
N LYS A 41 -6.31 -1.47 -14.90
CA LYS A 41 -5.58 -1.98 -16.07
C LYS A 41 -4.40 -2.84 -15.68
N GLU A 42 -3.77 -2.51 -14.57
CA GLU A 42 -2.62 -3.22 -14.03
C GLU A 42 -2.59 -3.14 -12.50
N ARG A 43 -1.85 -4.03 -11.88
CA ARG A 43 -1.61 -4.01 -10.43
C ARG A 43 -0.15 -4.25 -10.15
N ARG A 44 0.29 -3.76 -8.99
CA ARG A 44 1.65 -3.95 -8.52
C ARG A 44 1.71 -5.17 -7.62
N ILE A 45 2.75 -5.97 -7.79
CA ILE A 45 2.94 -7.23 -7.08
C ILE A 45 4.18 -7.13 -6.19
N ALA A 46 3.99 -7.34 -4.90
CA ALA A 46 5.10 -7.52 -3.97
C ALA A 46 5.60 -8.96 -4.05
N LYS A 47 6.90 -9.15 -4.29
CA LYS A 47 7.55 -10.48 -4.31
C LYS A 47 8.41 -10.69 -3.07
N ASP A 48 9.28 -9.74 -2.78
CA ASP A 48 10.26 -9.82 -1.70
C ASP A 48 9.99 -8.80 -0.59
N GLU A 49 8.83 -8.15 -0.63
CA GLU A 49 8.43 -7.11 0.30
C GLU A 49 7.22 -7.57 1.11
N PHE A 50 7.26 -7.36 2.40
CA PHE A 50 6.15 -7.59 3.31
C PHE A 50 5.24 -6.35 3.42
N THR A 51 4.10 -6.51 4.05
CA THR A 51 3.16 -5.40 4.29
C THR A 51 3.82 -4.25 5.05
N SER A 52 4.65 -4.55 6.05
CA SER A 52 5.38 -3.52 6.80
C SER A 52 6.38 -2.75 5.94
N ASP A 53 7.05 -3.40 5.00
CA ASP A 53 7.98 -2.75 4.08
C ASP A 53 7.26 -1.73 3.18
N LEU A 54 6.10 -2.13 2.64
CA LEU A 54 5.27 -1.26 1.80
C LEU A 54 4.78 -0.04 2.59
N GLY A 55 4.26 -0.29 3.79
CA GLY A 55 3.79 0.76 4.70
C GLY A 55 4.91 1.71 5.13
N TYR A 56 6.07 1.16 5.48
CA TYR A 56 7.24 1.94 5.89
C TYR A 56 7.70 2.90 4.79
N ARG A 57 7.81 2.45 3.56
CA ARG A 57 8.24 3.29 2.43
C ARG A 57 7.23 4.40 2.14
N ALA A 58 5.94 4.11 2.19
CA ALA A 58 4.90 5.12 2.06
C ALA A 58 4.94 6.13 3.20
N ALA A 59 5.12 5.66 4.44
CA ALA A 59 5.21 6.51 5.62
C ALA A 59 6.43 7.43 5.60
N LEU A 60 7.59 6.95 5.14
CA LEU A 60 8.79 7.78 4.97
C LEU A 60 8.53 8.95 4.04
N GLN A 61 7.89 8.71 2.91
CA GLN A 61 7.55 9.76 1.96
C GLN A 61 6.60 10.80 2.58
N ALA A 62 5.59 10.33 3.31
CA ALA A 62 4.65 11.22 4.02
C ALA A 62 5.38 12.06 5.07
N LEU A 63 6.28 11.44 5.82
CA LEU A 63 7.06 12.13 6.86
C LEU A 63 7.98 13.20 6.27
N GLU A 64 8.71 12.88 5.20
CA GLU A 64 9.55 13.85 4.49
C GLU A 64 8.76 15.05 3.98
N ARG A 65 7.60 14.80 3.37
CA ARG A 65 6.71 15.86 2.86
C ARG A 65 6.09 16.71 3.95
N SER A 66 5.90 16.15 5.13
CA SER A 66 5.30 16.86 6.27
C SER A 66 6.24 17.86 6.93
N GLY A 67 7.56 17.65 6.81
CA GLY A 67 8.56 18.40 7.56
C GLY A 67 8.65 18.05 9.04
N LEU A 68 7.88 17.03 9.49
CA LEU A 68 7.93 16.53 10.87
C LEU A 68 9.08 15.54 11.06
N ASP A 69 9.54 15.40 12.30
CA ASP A 69 10.47 14.34 12.70
C ASP A 69 9.70 13.11 13.18
N LYS A 70 10.31 11.95 13.07
CA LYS A 70 9.71 10.70 13.57
C LYS A 70 9.35 10.74 15.05
N SER A 71 10.06 11.53 15.84
CA SER A 71 9.79 11.73 17.27
C SER A 71 8.48 12.50 17.54
N ASP A 72 7.95 13.18 16.53
CA ASP A 72 6.66 13.88 16.63
C ASP A 72 5.46 12.93 16.45
N ILE A 73 5.70 11.67 16.10
CA ILE A 73 4.66 10.68 15.85
C ILE A 73 4.30 9.98 17.16
N ASP A 74 3.05 10.10 17.58
CA ASP A 74 2.55 9.51 18.83
C ASP A 74 1.89 8.15 18.62
N ALA A 75 1.35 7.88 17.42
CA ALA A 75 0.67 6.63 17.13
C ALA A 75 0.82 6.25 15.65
N VAL A 76 0.88 4.94 15.40
CA VAL A 76 0.91 4.36 14.05
C VAL A 76 -0.25 3.38 13.93
N ILE A 77 -1.05 3.52 12.87
CA ILE A 77 -2.16 2.61 12.57
C ILE A 77 -1.90 2.00 11.20
N CYS A 78 -1.80 0.67 11.16
CA CYS A 78 -1.66 -0.09 9.91
C CYS A 78 -2.93 -0.90 9.65
N ALA A 79 -3.74 -0.45 8.70
CA ALA A 79 -4.98 -1.13 8.32
C ALA A 79 -4.66 -2.20 7.26
N THR A 80 -4.58 -3.46 7.67
CA THR A 80 -4.32 -4.58 6.78
C THR A 80 -4.99 -5.85 7.29
N ILE A 81 -5.37 -6.74 6.35
CA ILE A 81 -5.81 -8.11 6.63
C ILE A 81 -4.69 -9.13 6.37
N THR A 82 -3.55 -8.66 5.85
CA THR A 82 -2.39 -9.49 5.51
C THR A 82 -1.15 -8.98 6.27
N PRO A 83 -1.11 -9.11 7.61
CA PRO A 83 0.04 -8.69 8.39
C PRO A 83 1.26 -9.55 8.07
N ASP A 84 2.46 -9.05 8.38
CA ASP A 84 3.71 -9.77 8.17
C ASP A 84 3.74 -11.10 8.94
N TYR A 85 3.20 -11.09 10.15
CA TYR A 85 3.12 -12.25 11.03
C TYR A 85 1.72 -12.41 11.60
N PHE A 86 1.27 -13.65 11.74
CA PHE A 86 -0.09 -13.98 12.17
C PHE A 86 -0.46 -13.40 13.56
N CYS A 87 0.49 -13.36 14.48
CA CYS A 87 0.27 -12.90 15.85
C CYS A 87 0.96 -11.57 16.20
N MET A 88 1.54 -10.88 15.23
CA MET A 88 2.25 -9.63 15.45
C MET A 88 1.74 -8.54 14.50
N PRO A 89 1.37 -7.37 14.98
CA PRO A 89 0.93 -6.29 14.12
C PRO A 89 2.09 -5.78 13.25
N SER A 90 1.81 -5.47 11.99
CA SER A 90 2.81 -4.93 11.05
C SER A 90 3.45 -3.63 11.54
N THR A 91 2.78 -2.88 12.42
CA THR A 91 3.34 -1.69 13.07
C THR A 91 4.53 -1.99 13.98
N ALA A 92 4.63 -3.21 14.51
CA ALA A 92 5.78 -3.62 15.33
C ALA A 92 7.02 -3.92 14.47
N CYS A 93 6.84 -4.22 13.20
CA CYS A 93 7.92 -4.46 12.26
C CYS A 93 8.53 -3.15 11.75
#